data_f15654a41889117ad026ce45bcccb88e
#
_entry.id   f15654a41889117ad026ce45bcccb88e
#
_cell.length_a   1.000
_cell.length_b   1.000
_cell.length_c   1.000
_cell.angle_alpha   90.00
_cell.angle_beta   90.00
_cell.angle_gamma   90.00
#
_symmetry.space_group_name_H-M   'P 1'
#
loop_
_entity.id
_entity.type
_entity.pdbx_description
1 polymer ?
#
loop_
_entity_poly.entity_id
_entity_poly.type
_entity_poly.pdbx_seq_one_letter_code
_entity_poly.pdbx_strand_id
1 'polypeptide(L)'
;MRKSCLVALLPLLALAQPATAQMENFKTGPVFEDFGPTAPVQQSDPVAKDTMFNIAFDVSTAADPGKLNRTIESAARFINMQVAAGVPEANIHLAIVVHGGASFDLTRQEFFAAHKDGKENASAAAIAQLQQHGVEFHLCGQSAAAHGISNADLLPGVKMSLSAMTAHALLQQQGFTLNPF
;
A
#
# COMPACT_ATOMS: atom_id res chain seq x y z
N MET A 1 -9.23 44.80 62.76
CA MET A 1 -9.43 43.38 62.43
C MET A 1 -9.61 43.27 60.93
N ARG A 2 -8.57 42.89 60.21
CA ARG A 2 -8.58 42.69 58.75
C ARG A 2 -8.79 41.19 58.49
N LYS A 3 -9.92 40.81 57.86
CA LYS A 3 -10.21 39.44 57.45
C LYS A 3 -9.58 39.20 56.10
N SER A 4 -8.51 38.38 56.03
CA SER A 4 -7.93 37.91 54.79
C SER A 4 -8.75 36.74 54.21
N CYS A 5 -9.37 36.94 53.05
CA CYS A 5 -9.94 35.86 52.27
C CYS A 5 -8.85 35.15 51.45
N LEU A 6 -8.56 33.91 51.79
CA LEU A 6 -7.74 33.02 50.99
C LEU A 6 -8.60 32.46 49.83
N VAL A 7 -8.28 32.88 48.61
CA VAL A 7 -8.89 32.26 47.40
C VAL A 7 -8.01 31.09 47.04
N ALA A 8 -8.52 29.88 47.19
CA ALA A 8 -7.87 28.66 46.78
C ALA A 8 -8.07 28.48 45.23
N LEU A 9 -6.99 28.66 44.48
CA LEU A 9 -6.95 28.30 43.07
C LEU A 9 -6.81 26.78 42.94
N LEU A 10 -7.88 26.07 42.54
CA LEU A 10 -7.78 24.68 42.12
C LEU A 10 -7.15 24.63 40.70
N PRO A 11 -6.08 23.85 40.48
CA PRO A 11 -5.56 23.63 39.17
C PRO A 11 -6.53 22.74 38.37
N LEU A 12 -7.02 23.24 37.26
CA LEU A 12 -7.81 22.47 36.30
C LEU A 12 -6.83 21.50 35.60
N LEU A 13 -6.75 20.25 36.05
CA LEU A 13 -6.06 19.18 35.32
C LEU A 13 -6.88 18.88 34.06
N ALA A 14 -6.46 19.42 32.93
CA ALA A 14 -6.92 18.98 31.63
C ALA A 14 -6.43 17.54 31.41
N LEU A 15 -7.31 16.57 31.54
CA LEU A 15 -7.07 15.20 31.14
C LEU A 15 -6.91 15.20 29.61
N ALA A 16 -5.68 15.18 29.13
CA ALA A 16 -5.39 14.88 27.73
C ALA A 16 -5.86 13.45 27.46
N GLN A 17 -7.00 13.29 26.81
CA GLN A 17 -7.42 11.97 26.33
C GLN A 17 -6.41 11.52 25.28
N PRO A 18 -5.88 10.28 25.37
CA PRO A 18 -5.07 9.74 24.28
C PRO A 18 -5.92 9.78 23.01
N ALA A 19 -5.39 10.37 21.95
CA ALA A 19 -5.99 10.29 20.63
C ALA A 19 -5.89 8.83 20.17
N THR A 20 -6.84 8.01 20.57
CA THR A 20 -7.06 6.70 19.95
C THR A 20 -7.46 7.00 18.52
N ALA A 21 -6.58 6.65 17.56
CA ALA A 21 -6.92 6.71 16.16
C ALA A 21 -8.26 6.00 15.98
N GLN A 22 -9.25 6.67 15.35
CA GLN A 22 -10.58 6.09 15.13
C GLN A 22 -10.52 5.02 14.04
N MET A 23 -9.76 3.95 14.31
CA MET A 23 -9.55 2.83 13.38
C MET A 23 -10.85 2.09 13.06
N GLU A 24 -11.86 2.21 13.92
CA GLU A 24 -13.22 1.67 13.73
C GLU A 24 -13.94 2.21 12.49
N ASN A 25 -13.53 3.39 11.97
CA ASN A 25 -14.07 3.96 10.77
C ASN A 25 -13.45 3.38 9.49
N PHE A 26 -12.33 2.65 9.61
CA PHE A 26 -11.69 2.02 8.46
C PHE A 26 -12.32 0.66 8.18
N LYS A 27 -12.80 0.48 6.94
CA LYS A 27 -13.44 -0.75 6.46
C LYS A 27 -12.85 -1.13 5.11
N THR A 28 -12.81 -2.42 4.84
CA THR A 28 -12.43 -2.98 3.54
C THR A 28 -13.60 -2.92 2.55
N GLY A 29 -13.34 -3.18 1.28
CA GLY A 29 -14.32 -3.06 0.20
C GLY A 29 -14.36 -1.64 -0.41
N PRO A 30 -15.09 -1.44 -1.51
CA PRO A 30 -16.04 -2.38 -2.17
C PRO A 30 -15.41 -3.41 -3.11
N VAL A 31 -14.12 -3.29 -3.48
CA VAL A 31 -13.46 -4.21 -4.42
C VAL A 31 -12.71 -5.31 -3.69
N PHE A 32 -11.83 -4.93 -2.74
CA PHE A 32 -11.09 -5.87 -1.89
C PHE A 32 -11.73 -5.91 -0.50
N GLU A 33 -12.34 -7.05 -0.17
CA GLU A 33 -13.11 -7.20 1.08
C GLU A 33 -12.25 -7.63 2.27
N ASP A 34 -11.06 -8.22 2.01
CA ASP A 34 -10.19 -8.77 3.05
C ASP A 34 -9.04 -7.85 3.46
N PHE A 35 -8.69 -6.85 2.63
CA PHE A 35 -7.56 -5.95 2.84
C PHE A 35 -7.79 -4.59 2.16
N GLY A 36 -6.85 -3.65 2.34
CA GLY A 36 -6.96 -2.31 1.77
C GLY A 36 -8.05 -1.45 2.43
N PRO A 37 -8.08 -1.33 3.78
CA PRO A 37 -9.13 -0.60 4.48
C PRO A 37 -9.07 0.89 4.21
N THR A 38 -10.24 1.52 4.05
CA THR A 38 -10.44 2.96 3.83
C THR A 38 -11.47 3.52 4.80
N ALA A 39 -11.43 4.82 5.03
CA ALA A 39 -12.45 5.54 5.78
C ALA A 39 -13.20 6.52 4.88
N PRO A 40 -14.52 6.73 5.09
CA PRO A 40 -15.27 7.77 4.40
C PRO A 40 -14.70 9.16 4.73
N VAL A 41 -14.54 10.00 3.72
CA VAL A 41 -14.07 11.37 3.87
C VAL A 41 -15.03 12.34 3.22
N GLN A 42 -15.39 13.39 3.93
CA GLN A 42 -16.10 14.52 3.34
C GLN A 42 -15.08 15.38 2.56
N GLN A 43 -15.07 15.22 1.23
CA GLN A 43 -14.16 15.94 0.35
C GLN A 43 -14.63 17.38 0.17
N SER A 44 -13.70 18.35 0.25
CA SER A 44 -13.98 19.75 -0.13
C SER A 44 -14.01 19.91 -1.65
N ASP A 45 -13.24 19.09 -2.37
CA ASP A 45 -13.16 19.04 -3.83
C ASP A 45 -13.30 17.56 -4.26
N PRO A 46 -14.52 17.10 -4.53
CA PRO A 46 -14.80 15.71 -4.85
C PRO A 46 -14.15 15.27 -6.15
N VAL A 47 -13.61 14.03 -6.17
CA VAL A 47 -13.08 13.41 -7.39
C VAL A 47 -14.22 13.25 -8.41
N ALA A 48 -13.98 13.69 -9.65
CA ALA A 48 -14.93 13.48 -10.74
C ALA A 48 -15.06 11.99 -11.08
N LYS A 49 -16.27 11.52 -11.31
CA LYS A 49 -16.53 10.08 -11.55
C LYS A 49 -15.92 9.54 -12.85
N ASP A 50 -15.64 10.42 -13.80
CA ASP A 50 -15.01 10.09 -15.09
C ASP A 50 -13.47 10.20 -15.05
N THR A 51 -12.90 10.46 -13.87
CA THR A 51 -11.44 10.53 -13.70
C THR A 51 -10.78 9.22 -14.09
N MET A 52 -9.72 9.32 -14.90
CA MET A 52 -8.83 8.21 -15.25
C MET A 52 -7.58 8.26 -14.39
N PHE A 53 -7.24 7.17 -13.76
CA PHE A 53 -6.02 7.01 -12.98
C PHE A 53 -5.05 6.04 -13.63
N ASN A 54 -3.85 6.51 -13.98
CA ASN A 54 -2.73 5.69 -14.37
C ASN A 54 -1.62 5.95 -13.35
N ILE A 55 -1.46 5.05 -12.38
CA ILE A 55 -0.60 5.27 -11.20
C ILE A 55 0.44 4.15 -11.09
N ALA A 56 1.70 4.53 -10.93
CA ALA A 56 2.79 3.63 -10.59
C ALA A 56 3.20 3.83 -9.13
N PHE A 57 3.11 2.78 -8.31
CA PHE A 57 3.64 2.77 -6.94
C PHE A 57 5.09 2.28 -6.95
N ASP A 58 5.91 2.86 -6.08
CA ASP A 58 7.30 2.43 -5.86
C ASP A 58 7.41 1.71 -4.50
N VAL A 59 7.93 0.47 -4.50
CA VAL A 59 7.99 -0.38 -3.30
C VAL A 59 9.40 -0.90 -3.09
N SER A 60 10.11 -0.34 -2.11
CA SER A 60 11.48 -0.74 -1.77
C SER A 60 11.60 -1.45 -0.41
N THR A 61 10.66 -1.17 0.51
CA THR A 61 10.69 -1.71 1.86
C THR A 61 9.98 -3.05 1.92
N ALA A 62 10.67 -4.08 2.42
CA ALA A 62 10.11 -5.40 2.63
C ALA A 62 8.93 -5.38 3.61
N ALA A 63 8.01 -6.31 3.45
CA ALA A 63 7.00 -6.59 4.47
C ALA A 63 7.64 -7.03 5.78
N ASP A 64 7.00 -6.72 6.90
CA ASP A 64 7.28 -7.40 8.16
C ASP A 64 7.00 -8.91 8.00
N PRO A 65 7.79 -9.80 8.59
CA PRO A 65 7.59 -11.23 8.46
C PRO A 65 6.18 -11.68 8.86
N GLY A 66 5.49 -12.38 7.95
CA GLY A 66 4.12 -12.86 8.14
C GLY A 66 3.03 -11.79 8.02
N LYS A 67 3.36 -10.61 7.51
CA LYS A 67 2.40 -9.55 7.22
C LYS A 67 2.38 -9.19 5.73
N LEU A 68 1.23 -8.71 5.26
CA LEU A 68 1.09 -8.11 3.94
C LEU A 68 1.98 -6.85 3.85
N ASN A 69 2.67 -6.69 2.73
CA ASN A 69 3.45 -5.49 2.47
C ASN A 69 2.51 -4.27 2.42
N ARG A 70 2.80 -3.29 3.27
CA ARG A 70 1.94 -2.13 3.48
C ARG A 70 1.79 -1.25 2.22
N THR A 71 2.83 -1.12 1.42
CA THR A 71 2.77 -0.32 0.19
C THR A 71 1.99 -1.06 -0.90
N ILE A 72 2.11 -2.40 -0.97
CA ILE A 72 1.27 -3.23 -1.85
C ILE A 72 -0.21 -3.10 -1.41
N GLU A 73 -0.49 -3.13 -0.11
CA GLU A 73 -1.84 -2.90 0.42
C GLU A 73 -2.37 -1.50 0.05
N SER A 74 -1.50 -0.49 -0.05
CA SER A 74 -1.91 0.87 -0.44
C SER A 74 -2.51 0.92 -1.85
N ALA A 75 -2.10 0.05 -2.77
CA ALA A 75 -2.73 -0.07 -4.08
C ALA A 75 -4.19 -0.56 -3.98
N ALA A 76 -4.46 -1.56 -3.15
CA ALA A 76 -5.83 -2.01 -2.88
C ALA A 76 -6.67 -0.90 -2.20
N ARG A 77 -6.08 -0.20 -1.24
CA ARG A 77 -6.72 0.95 -0.60
C ARG A 77 -7.06 2.04 -1.62
N PHE A 78 -6.17 2.31 -2.57
CA PHE A 78 -6.42 3.28 -3.63
C PHE A 78 -7.64 2.88 -4.46
N ILE A 79 -7.70 1.63 -4.94
CA ILE A 79 -8.84 1.12 -5.72
C ILE A 79 -10.13 1.20 -4.89
N ASN A 80 -10.15 0.64 -3.67
CA ASN A 80 -11.31 0.68 -2.78
C ASN A 80 -11.82 2.11 -2.57
N MET A 81 -10.90 3.06 -2.32
CA MET A 81 -11.23 4.46 -2.03
C MET A 81 -11.84 5.16 -3.25
N GLN A 82 -11.26 4.98 -4.44
CA GLN A 82 -11.76 5.63 -5.65
C GLN A 82 -13.10 5.05 -6.09
N VAL A 83 -13.27 3.73 -6.03
CA VAL A 83 -14.53 3.06 -6.34
C VAL A 83 -15.63 3.47 -5.36
N ALA A 84 -15.33 3.56 -4.06
CA ALA A 84 -16.26 4.08 -3.05
C ALA A 84 -16.64 5.55 -3.29
N ALA A 85 -15.74 6.35 -3.90
CA ALA A 85 -16.02 7.73 -4.32
C ALA A 85 -16.82 7.81 -5.63
N GLY A 86 -17.08 6.68 -6.31
CA GLY A 86 -17.90 6.58 -7.52
C GLY A 86 -17.13 6.58 -8.83
N VAL A 87 -15.80 6.46 -8.81
CA VAL A 87 -14.99 6.24 -10.01
C VAL A 87 -15.14 4.78 -10.44
N PRO A 88 -15.48 4.48 -11.71
CA PRO A 88 -15.51 3.12 -12.21
C PRO A 88 -14.14 2.43 -12.05
N GLU A 89 -14.13 1.18 -11.61
CA GLU A 89 -12.88 0.41 -11.49
C GLU A 89 -12.11 0.34 -12.82
N ALA A 90 -12.80 0.24 -13.94
CA ALA A 90 -12.23 0.23 -15.29
C ALA A 90 -11.42 1.51 -15.64
N ASN A 91 -11.59 2.58 -14.87
CA ASN A 91 -10.83 3.83 -15.02
C ASN A 91 -9.56 3.86 -14.15
N ILE A 92 -9.24 2.78 -13.43
CA ILE A 92 -8.13 2.74 -12.46
C ILE A 92 -7.10 1.74 -12.96
N HIS A 93 -5.98 2.22 -13.46
CA HIS A 93 -4.86 1.42 -13.94
C HIS A 93 -3.68 1.61 -12.99
N LEU A 94 -3.28 0.54 -12.31
CA LEU A 94 -2.18 0.57 -11.36
C LEU A 94 -1.03 -0.33 -11.81
N ALA A 95 0.19 0.13 -11.60
CA ALA A 95 1.40 -0.66 -11.69
C ALA A 95 2.18 -0.55 -10.38
N ILE A 96 2.80 -1.63 -9.94
CA ILE A 96 3.62 -1.68 -8.73
C ILE A 96 5.04 -2.07 -9.15
N VAL A 97 5.98 -1.16 -8.95
CA VAL A 97 7.40 -1.38 -9.23
C VAL A 97 8.11 -1.70 -7.93
N VAL A 98 8.65 -2.91 -7.84
CA VAL A 98 9.24 -3.44 -6.61
C VAL A 98 10.75 -3.59 -6.76
N HIS A 99 11.50 -3.16 -5.73
CA HIS A 99 12.95 -3.26 -5.71
C HIS A 99 13.49 -3.39 -4.26
N GLY A 100 14.81 -3.42 -4.11
CA GLY A 100 15.46 -3.49 -2.80
C GLY A 100 14.98 -4.70 -1.97
N GLY A 101 14.75 -4.47 -0.68
CA GLY A 101 14.31 -5.52 0.25
C GLY A 101 12.94 -6.10 -0.03
N ALA A 102 12.05 -5.34 -0.69
CA ALA A 102 10.71 -5.80 -1.07
C ALA A 102 10.71 -6.83 -2.20
N SER A 103 11.83 -7.04 -2.88
CA SER A 103 11.94 -8.02 -3.99
C SER A 103 11.49 -9.41 -3.60
N PHE A 104 11.72 -9.83 -2.35
CA PHE A 104 11.29 -11.12 -1.85
C PHE A 104 9.77 -11.28 -1.79
N ASP A 105 9.02 -10.20 -1.57
CA ASP A 105 7.56 -10.23 -1.49
C ASP A 105 6.91 -10.66 -2.82
N LEU A 106 7.65 -10.55 -3.95
CA LEU A 106 7.22 -11.00 -5.28
C LEU A 106 7.65 -12.43 -5.62
N THR A 107 8.20 -13.18 -4.67
CA THR A 107 8.69 -14.53 -4.93
C THR A 107 7.72 -15.62 -4.44
N ARG A 108 7.81 -16.79 -5.08
CA ARG A 108 7.08 -17.99 -4.67
C ARG A 108 7.46 -18.38 -3.24
N GLN A 109 6.55 -19.09 -2.58
CA GLN A 109 6.70 -19.49 -1.18
C GLN A 109 8.02 -20.22 -0.89
N GLU A 110 8.46 -21.09 -1.76
CA GLU A 110 9.68 -21.88 -1.58
C GLU A 110 10.92 -20.97 -1.51
N PHE A 111 11.03 -20.02 -2.45
CA PHE A 111 12.13 -19.07 -2.47
C PHE A 111 12.06 -18.10 -1.29
N PHE A 112 10.85 -17.57 -1.00
CA PHE A 112 10.62 -16.67 0.13
C PHE A 112 11.03 -17.32 1.45
N ALA A 113 10.53 -18.53 1.74
CA ALA A 113 10.82 -19.24 2.98
C ALA A 113 12.32 -19.53 3.16
N ALA A 114 13.02 -19.90 2.08
CA ALA A 114 14.45 -20.14 2.12
C ALA A 114 15.28 -18.92 2.54
N HIS A 115 14.76 -17.69 2.29
CA HIS A 115 15.45 -16.44 2.58
C HIS A 115 14.84 -15.63 3.75
N LYS A 116 13.74 -16.12 4.32
CA LYS A 116 12.98 -15.46 5.40
C LYS A 116 12.67 -16.43 6.55
N ASP A 117 13.66 -17.20 6.97
CA ASP A 117 13.60 -18.08 8.15
C ASP A 117 12.38 -19.02 8.18
N GLY A 118 12.00 -19.56 7.02
CA GLY A 118 10.84 -20.45 6.90
C GLY A 118 9.48 -19.76 6.97
N LYS A 119 9.44 -18.43 6.97
CA LYS A 119 8.19 -17.66 7.05
C LYS A 119 7.34 -17.81 5.79
N GLU A 120 6.06 -17.51 5.94
CA GLU A 120 5.10 -17.41 4.83
C GLU A 120 5.22 -16.04 4.13
N ASN A 121 5.09 -16.03 2.79
CA ASN A 121 4.91 -14.82 2.01
C ASN A 121 3.45 -14.36 2.10
N ALA A 122 3.12 -13.62 3.14
CA ALA A 122 1.77 -13.13 3.38
C ALA A 122 1.27 -12.12 2.31
N SER A 123 2.16 -11.59 1.45
CA SER A 123 1.79 -10.71 0.34
C SER A 123 1.27 -11.47 -0.88
N ALA A 124 1.59 -12.75 -1.03
CA ALA A 124 1.32 -13.51 -2.26
C ALA A 124 -0.17 -13.56 -2.62
N ALA A 125 -1.05 -13.78 -1.64
CA ALA A 125 -2.50 -13.85 -1.88
C ALA A 125 -3.07 -12.49 -2.31
N ALA A 126 -2.65 -11.40 -1.68
CA ALA A 126 -3.07 -10.05 -2.04
C ALA A 126 -2.54 -9.65 -3.43
N ILE A 127 -1.30 -10.02 -3.78
CA ILE A 127 -0.73 -9.79 -5.11
C ILE A 127 -1.58 -10.50 -6.17
N ALA A 128 -1.94 -11.76 -5.94
CA ALA A 128 -2.79 -12.52 -6.88
C ALA A 128 -4.18 -11.87 -7.06
N GLN A 129 -4.79 -11.37 -6.00
CA GLN A 129 -6.07 -10.65 -6.09
C GLN A 129 -5.92 -9.33 -6.86
N LEU A 130 -4.89 -8.53 -6.55
CA LEU A 130 -4.61 -7.28 -7.27
C LEU A 130 -4.39 -7.52 -8.77
N GLN A 131 -3.69 -8.59 -9.15
CA GLN A 131 -3.49 -8.96 -10.56
C GLN A 131 -4.81 -9.34 -11.25
N GLN A 132 -5.73 -10.01 -10.57
CA GLN A 132 -7.08 -10.31 -11.10
C GLN A 132 -7.88 -9.04 -11.40
N HIS A 133 -7.58 -7.95 -10.68
CA HIS A 133 -8.14 -6.61 -10.88
C HIS A 133 -7.26 -5.71 -11.78
N GLY A 134 -6.35 -6.31 -12.57
CA GLY A 134 -5.58 -5.61 -13.60
C GLY A 134 -4.36 -4.85 -13.10
N VAL A 135 -3.95 -5.00 -11.83
CA VAL A 135 -2.73 -4.37 -11.32
C VAL A 135 -1.50 -5.11 -11.85
N GLU A 136 -0.58 -4.35 -12.45
CA GLU A 136 0.68 -4.89 -12.96
C GLU A 136 1.77 -4.87 -11.89
N PHE A 137 2.58 -5.95 -11.84
CA PHE A 137 3.73 -6.05 -10.93
C PHE A 137 5.04 -6.17 -11.72
N HIS A 138 5.98 -5.28 -11.42
CA HIS A 138 7.31 -5.22 -12.03
C HIS A 138 8.39 -5.37 -10.97
N LEU A 139 9.24 -6.41 -11.10
CA LEU A 139 10.42 -6.57 -10.26
C LEU A 139 11.64 -5.94 -10.93
N CYS A 140 12.40 -5.17 -10.15
CA CYS A 140 13.69 -4.63 -10.55
C CYS A 140 14.70 -5.76 -10.78
N GLY A 141 15.17 -5.94 -12.01
CA GLY A 141 16.16 -6.97 -12.35
C GLY A 141 17.51 -6.76 -11.66
N GLN A 142 17.90 -5.52 -11.35
CA GLN A 142 19.13 -5.25 -10.59
C GLN A 142 19.02 -5.74 -9.14
N SER A 143 17.85 -5.52 -8.51
CA SER A 143 17.58 -6.08 -7.18
C SER A 143 17.45 -7.60 -7.20
N ALA A 144 16.79 -8.14 -8.23
CA ALA A 144 16.68 -9.58 -8.43
C ALA A 144 18.07 -10.23 -8.55
N ALA A 145 18.96 -9.67 -9.37
CA ALA A 145 20.34 -10.16 -9.51
C ALA A 145 21.12 -10.11 -8.19
N ALA A 146 20.96 -9.02 -7.42
CA ALA A 146 21.61 -8.87 -6.12
C ALA A 146 21.12 -9.90 -5.09
N HIS A 147 19.86 -10.35 -5.19
CA HIS A 147 19.24 -11.30 -4.27
C HIS A 147 19.18 -12.75 -4.81
N GLY A 148 19.74 -13.00 -6.01
CA GLY A 148 19.71 -14.34 -6.64
C GLY A 148 18.33 -14.78 -7.10
N ILE A 149 17.40 -13.85 -7.32
CA ILE A 149 16.04 -14.13 -7.78
C ILE A 149 16.04 -14.31 -9.29
N SER A 150 15.55 -15.44 -9.78
CA SER A 150 15.33 -15.72 -11.20
C SER A 150 13.84 -15.56 -11.58
N ASN A 151 13.53 -15.60 -12.87
CA ASN A 151 12.14 -15.59 -13.34
C ASN A 151 11.33 -16.80 -12.83
N ALA A 152 11.99 -17.96 -12.59
CA ALA A 152 11.34 -19.16 -12.08
C ALA A 152 10.87 -19.00 -10.62
N ASP A 153 11.50 -18.10 -9.88
CA ASP A 153 11.20 -17.84 -8.47
C ASP A 153 10.06 -16.86 -8.26
N LEU A 154 9.61 -16.16 -9.34
CA LEU A 154 8.58 -15.14 -9.24
C LEU A 154 7.16 -15.72 -9.07
N LEU A 155 6.32 -14.98 -8.36
CA LEU A 155 4.89 -15.23 -8.36
C LEU A 155 4.33 -15.16 -9.80
N PRO A 156 3.28 -15.92 -10.14
CA PRO A 156 2.66 -15.86 -11.46
C PRO A 156 2.27 -14.43 -11.82
N GLY A 157 2.48 -14.04 -13.09
CA GLY A 157 2.11 -12.71 -13.59
C GLY A 157 3.06 -11.57 -13.25
N VAL A 158 4.04 -11.76 -12.36
CA VAL A 158 5.07 -10.76 -12.08
C VAL A 158 6.04 -10.67 -13.25
N LYS A 159 6.34 -9.44 -13.70
CA LYS A 159 7.25 -9.14 -14.82
C LYS A 159 8.62 -8.73 -14.28
N MET A 160 9.69 -9.35 -14.80
CA MET A 160 11.06 -8.92 -14.53
C MET A 160 11.41 -7.77 -15.46
N SER A 161 11.67 -6.59 -14.91
CA SER A 161 12.15 -5.41 -15.65
C SER A 161 13.67 -5.30 -15.58
N LEU A 162 14.30 -4.61 -16.54
CA LEU A 162 15.75 -4.39 -16.50
C LEU A 162 16.18 -3.73 -15.17
N SER A 163 15.42 -2.74 -14.73
CA SER A 163 15.57 -2.08 -13.43
C SER A 163 14.24 -1.40 -13.02
N ALA A 164 14.11 -1.02 -11.75
CA ALA A 164 13.00 -0.17 -11.30
C ALA A 164 12.99 1.17 -12.02
N MET A 165 14.16 1.77 -12.25
CA MET A 165 14.29 3.03 -13.01
C MET A 165 13.74 2.88 -14.43
N THR A 166 14.06 1.76 -15.12
CA THR A 166 13.55 1.49 -16.46
C THR A 166 12.03 1.26 -16.45
N ALA A 167 11.54 0.48 -15.50
CA ALA A 167 10.10 0.24 -15.36
C ALA A 167 9.33 1.56 -15.17
N HIS A 168 9.75 2.41 -14.23
CA HIS A 168 9.13 3.72 -14.02
C HIS A 168 9.22 4.62 -15.27
N ALA A 169 10.36 4.67 -15.93
CA ALA A 169 10.51 5.49 -17.13
C ALA A 169 9.55 5.07 -18.26
N LEU A 170 9.39 3.75 -18.47
CA LEU A 170 8.46 3.22 -19.49
C LEU A 170 7.00 3.44 -19.09
N LEU A 171 6.64 3.26 -17.81
CA LEU A 171 5.30 3.54 -17.31
C LEU A 171 4.95 5.04 -17.44
N GLN A 172 5.89 5.94 -17.12
CA GLN A 172 5.69 7.39 -17.30
C GLN A 172 5.47 7.75 -18.78
N GLN A 173 6.19 7.13 -19.71
CA GLN A 173 5.98 7.31 -21.16
C GLN A 173 4.59 6.81 -21.60
N GLN A 174 4.00 5.87 -20.88
CA GLN A 174 2.63 5.37 -21.06
C GLN A 174 1.58 6.21 -20.33
N GLY A 175 1.96 7.31 -19.70
CA GLY A 175 1.07 8.23 -19.00
C GLY A 175 0.82 7.89 -17.52
N PHE A 176 1.57 6.95 -16.95
CA PHE A 176 1.50 6.70 -15.51
C PHE A 176 2.22 7.80 -14.73
N THR A 177 1.63 8.20 -13.62
CA THR A 177 2.25 9.11 -12.64
C THR A 177 2.80 8.31 -11.47
N LEU A 178 3.95 8.73 -10.96
CA LEU A 178 4.55 8.09 -9.78
C LEU A 178 3.78 8.50 -8.52
N ASN A 179 3.35 7.52 -7.73
CA ASN A 179 2.82 7.69 -6.40
C ASN A 179 3.77 7.02 -5.39
N PRO A 180 4.43 7.79 -4.52
CA PRO A 180 5.43 7.26 -3.59
C PRO A 180 4.86 6.67 -2.29
N PHE A 181 3.53 6.53 -2.14
CA PHE A 181 2.88 6.03 -0.92
C PHE A 181 2.67 4.53 -0.91
#